data_a0dddba7ae648b4bb8c39ab47b0cbef5
#
_entry.id   a0dddba7ae648b4bb8c39ab47b0cbef5
#
_cell.length_a   1.000
_cell.length_b   1.000
_cell.length_c   1.000
_cell.angle_alpha   90.00
_cell.angle_beta   90.00
_cell.angle_gamma   90.00
#
_symmetry.space_group_name_H-M   'P 1'
#
loop_
_entity.id
_entity.type
_entity.pdbx_description
1 polymer ?
#
loop_
_entity_poly.entity_id
_entity_poly.type
_entity_poly.pdbx_seq_one_letter_code
_entity_poly.pdbx_strand_id
1 'polypeptide(L)'
;MIDKQQHFNVATTAISKRDYTSAHKACVEVIQTFGDDPHAYFLLGIIHIEIGQINKAVKLLEKSNSLEARALTYAYLAKCFALTGDLNLAQAAAKKAPPTSLTRALDLDTVGVALSRVGDHEGALSYFKRALSIDNDNPQFHYNYGVSSKFAGHFAHAREHFERAISLNPNFYQAHFALSDLGGVTTEKNHIDRLLVASRTCEKHVEGRLHIGHALAKEYEALRQYDKAFEALQHAKAPKQQASQDAFADYQALFDYLQQQAQSAIEGIDVDADERIKAIGAQDDSPIFVIGMPRSGTTLVERILSHHSQVASGGELQDFGVAVKSLANTPSQHVLDLDTLKAAENLNMQEIGERYLARTAYLKQDGQRLVDKLPFNFFYVDLIRRALPNAKIICLMRDPMDTCVGNYRQLFSIHSPYYAYAYDLNVVGRFYLRFKKVMEAWAQKFPDNVHIQSYEALATNPTQEVPKLLSFCNLTWEEQCLHVERNTLPVSTASKVQVREAINTRSIGRWKQYGDQTASLQKLLGHC
;
A
#
# COMPACT_ATOMS: atom_id res chain seq x y z
N MET A 1 -15.83 8.45 48.63
CA MET A 1 -14.83 8.64 47.58
C MET A 1 -14.79 7.39 46.71
N ILE A 2 -14.98 7.50 45.43
CA ILE A 2 -14.83 6.35 44.51
C ILE A 2 -13.36 5.98 44.54
N ASP A 3 -13.05 4.69 44.79
CA ASP A 3 -11.68 4.18 44.79
C ASP A 3 -11.06 4.28 43.40
N LYS A 4 -9.76 4.53 43.30
CA LYS A 4 -8.98 4.60 42.07
C LYS A 4 -9.24 3.39 41.13
N GLN A 5 -9.32 2.19 41.72
CA GLN A 5 -9.61 0.95 40.98
C GLN A 5 -11.01 0.96 40.37
N GLN A 6 -11.97 1.61 41.00
CA GLN A 6 -13.34 1.70 40.51
C GLN A 6 -13.41 2.58 39.24
N HIS A 7 -12.65 3.68 39.18
CA HIS A 7 -12.50 4.49 37.94
C HIS A 7 -11.88 3.68 36.82
N PHE A 8 -10.85 2.86 37.05
CA PHE A 8 -10.25 2.00 36.04
C PHE A 8 -11.22 0.93 35.55
N ASN A 9 -12.02 0.34 36.40
CA ASN A 9 -13.06 -0.62 36.02
C ASN A 9 -14.11 0.04 35.10
N VAL A 10 -14.53 1.27 35.43
CA VAL A 10 -15.43 2.06 34.58
C VAL A 10 -14.79 2.33 33.23
N ALA A 11 -13.55 2.82 33.20
CA ALA A 11 -12.84 3.12 31.97
C ALA A 11 -12.69 1.88 31.06
N THR A 12 -12.25 0.75 31.63
CA THR A 12 -12.06 -0.50 30.88
C THR A 12 -13.38 -1.04 30.33
N THR A 13 -14.45 -1.00 31.16
CA THR A 13 -15.79 -1.41 30.71
C THR A 13 -16.33 -0.50 29.62
N ALA A 14 -16.12 0.81 29.71
CA ALA A 14 -16.53 1.77 28.69
C ALA A 14 -15.77 1.57 27.38
N ILE A 15 -14.44 1.31 27.43
CA ILE A 15 -13.64 0.97 26.24
C ILE A 15 -14.21 -0.28 25.56
N SER A 16 -14.53 -1.35 26.31
CA SER A 16 -15.09 -2.58 25.73
C SER A 16 -16.44 -2.38 25.05
N LYS A 17 -17.22 -1.38 25.51
CA LYS A 17 -18.50 -0.96 24.93
C LYS A 17 -18.36 0.11 23.85
N ARG A 18 -17.14 0.54 23.51
CA ARG A 18 -16.82 1.65 22.61
C ARG A 18 -17.40 3.01 23.05
N ASP A 19 -17.69 3.18 24.34
CA ASP A 19 -18.04 4.46 24.93
C ASP A 19 -16.76 5.20 25.34
N TYR A 20 -16.10 5.76 24.35
CA TYR A 20 -14.80 6.43 24.54
C TYR A 20 -14.92 7.73 25.34
N THR A 21 -16.09 8.37 25.35
CA THR A 21 -16.34 9.59 26.14
C THR A 21 -16.33 9.30 27.63
N SER A 22 -17.10 8.30 28.06
CA SER A 22 -17.12 7.89 29.47
C SER A 22 -15.78 7.32 29.94
N ALA A 23 -15.10 6.55 29.06
CA ALA A 23 -13.77 6.01 29.35
C ALA A 23 -12.74 7.12 29.56
N HIS A 24 -12.73 8.14 28.67
CA HIS A 24 -11.83 9.28 28.76
C HIS A 24 -12.06 10.06 30.07
N LYS A 25 -13.33 10.35 30.39
CA LYS A 25 -13.71 11.06 31.62
C LYS A 25 -13.19 10.34 32.86
N ALA A 26 -13.40 9.02 32.96
CA ALA A 26 -12.94 8.23 34.10
C ALA A 26 -11.40 8.26 34.27
N CYS A 27 -10.64 8.20 33.14
CA CYS A 27 -9.19 8.31 33.21
C CYS A 27 -8.70 9.71 33.62
N VAL A 28 -9.37 10.77 33.16
CA VAL A 28 -9.05 12.16 33.53
C VAL A 28 -9.36 12.39 35.02
N GLU A 29 -10.47 11.87 35.55
CA GLU A 29 -10.81 11.95 36.95
C GLU A 29 -9.74 11.29 37.84
N VAL A 30 -9.16 10.15 37.42
CA VAL A 30 -8.01 9.53 38.14
C VAL A 30 -6.83 10.50 38.19
N ILE A 31 -6.45 11.12 37.06
CA ILE A 31 -5.30 12.03 37.04
C ILE A 31 -5.56 13.28 37.89
N GLN A 32 -6.77 13.83 37.83
CA GLN A 32 -7.13 15.02 38.62
C GLN A 32 -7.18 14.75 40.13
N THR A 33 -7.64 13.55 40.53
CA THR A 33 -7.85 13.22 41.94
C THR A 33 -6.61 12.65 42.59
N PHE A 34 -5.83 11.83 41.88
CA PHE A 34 -4.74 11.03 42.45
C PHE A 34 -3.36 11.42 41.87
N GLY A 35 -3.31 12.40 40.95
CA GLY A 35 -2.08 12.80 40.24
C GLY A 35 -1.76 11.94 39.04
N ASP A 36 -0.58 12.17 38.45
CA ASP A 36 -0.10 11.44 37.29
C ASP A 36 -0.05 9.93 37.56
N ASP A 37 -0.74 9.15 36.70
CA ASP A 37 -0.83 7.70 36.85
C ASP A 37 -0.49 7.00 35.50
N PRO A 38 0.47 6.07 35.50
CA PRO A 38 0.91 5.41 34.27
C PRO A 38 -0.20 4.61 33.59
N HIS A 39 -1.12 4.00 34.36
CA HIS A 39 -2.23 3.21 33.82
C HIS A 39 -3.32 4.10 33.22
N ALA A 40 -3.61 5.25 33.87
CA ALA A 40 -4.55 6.23 33.31
C ALA A 40 -4.07 6.77 31.96
N TYR A 41 -2.78 7.14 31.83
CA TYR A 41 -2.20 7.57 30.56
C TYR A 41 -2.17 6.45 29.53
N PHE A 42 -1.93 5.20 29.93
CA PHE A 42 -2.02 4.05 29.04
C PHE A 42 -3.43 3.89 28.45
N LEU A 43 -4.48 3.90 29.28
CA LEU A 43 -5.86 3.77 28.84
C LEU A 43 -6.29 4.95 27.95
N LEU A 44 -5.87 6.18 28.26
CA LEU A 44 -6.07 7.33 27.37
C LEU A 44 -5.39 7.12 26.01
N GLY A 45 -4.18 6.55 26.00
CA GLY A 45 -3.49 6.15 24.76
C GLY A 45 -4.32 5.17 23.93
N ILE A 46 -4.88 4.13 24.57
CA ILE A 46 -5.76 3.14 23.90
C ILE A 46 -6.99 3.84 23.30
N ILE A 47 -7.67 4.70 24.07
CA ILE A 47 -8.83 5.46 23.60
C ILE A 47 -8.47 6.27 22.33
N HIS A 48 -7.32 6.96 22.36
CA HIS A 48 -6.88 7.76 21.20
C HIS A 48 -6.48 6.91 19.99
N ILE A 49 -5.99 5.68 20.18
CA ILE A 49 -5.81 4.71 19.08
C ILE A 49 -7.15 4.38 18.44
N GLU A 50 -8.15 4.03 19.24
CA GLU A 50 -9.47 3.59 18.78
C GLU A 50 -10.25 4.69 18.03
N ILE A 51 -10.04 5.97 18.39
CA ILE A 51 -10.63 7.11 17.69
C ILE A 51 -9.73 7.68 16.57
N GLY A 52 -8.63 6.98 16.23
CA GLY A 52 -7.75 7.34 15.11
C GLY A 52 -6.79 8.51 15.36
N GLN A 53 -6.68 9.01 16.60
CA GLN A 53 -5.79 10.12 16.95
C GLN A 53 -4.39 9.62 17.34
N ILE A 54 -3.69 8.97 16.39
CA ILE A 54 -2.47 8.22 16.67
C ILE A 54 -1.35 9.08 17.27
N ASN A 55 -1.13 10.30 16.78
CA ASN A 55 -0.10 11.19 17.32
C ASN A 55 -0.34 11.58 18.79
N LYS A 56 -1.61 11.71 19.20
CA LYS A 56 -1.94 11.95 20.62
C LYS A 56 -1.75 10.68 21.43
N ALA A 57 -2.11 9.53 20.87
CA ALA A 57 -1.89 8.23 21.53
C ALA A 57 -0.40 8.01 21.82
N VAL A 58 0.50 8.30 20.88
CA VAL A 58 1.95 8.21 21.09
C VAL A 58 2.37 9.04 22.29
N LYS A 59 2.01 10.33 22.36
CA LYS A 59 2.38 11.21 23.48
C LYS A 59 1.89 10.69 24.83
N LEU A 60 0.66 10.15 24.88
CA LEU A 60 0.07 9.61 26.11
C LEU A 60 0.76 8.30 26.55
N LEU A 61 1.09 7.43 25.59
CA LEU A 61 1.81 6.19 25.87
C LEU A 61 3.27 6.47 26.28
N GLU A 62 3.93 7.45 25.68
CA GLU A 62 5.25 7.90 26.10
C GLU A 62 5.22 8.48 27.52
N LYS A 63 4.21 9.31 27.84
CA LYS A 63 4.00 9.79 29.20
C LYS A 63 3.77 8.63 30.18
N SER A 64 2.96 7.63 29.81
CA SER A 64 2.78 6.40 30.60
C SER A 64 4.13 5.72 30.89
N ASN A 65 4.95 5.51 29.85
CA ASN A 65 6.27 4.87 29.99
C ASN A 65 7.30 5.73 30.76
N SER A 66 7.18 7.06 30.73
CA SER A 66 8.05 7.94 31.51
C SER A 66 7.78 7.83 33.01
N LEU A 67 6.56 7.48 33.41
CA LEU A 67 6.16 7.25 34.79
C LEU A 67 6.49 5.81 35.23
N GLU A 68 6.21 4.84 34.38
CA GLU A 68 6.51 3.43 34.60
C GLU A 68 6.68 2.70 33.27
N ALA A 69 7.90 2.26 32.97
CA ALA A 69 8.21 1.52 31.74
C ALA A 69 7.62 0.11 31.78
N ARG A 70 6.63 -0.18 30.91
CA ARG A 70 5.94 -1.46 30.83
C ARG A 70 6.00 -2.03 29.41
N ALA A 71 6.27 -3.33 29.30
CA ALA A 71 6.24 -4.04 28.03
C ALA A 71 4.91 -3.84 27.27
N LEU A 72 3.78 -3.85 27.97
CA LEU A 72 2.46 -3.63 27.40
C LEU A 72 2.35 -2.24 26.72
N THR A 73 2.87 -1.19 27.34
CA THR A 73 2.85 0.16 26.76
C THR A 73 3.72 0.23 25.51
N TYR A 74 4.87 -0.45 25.49
CA TYR A 74 5.72 -0.57 24.31
C TYR A 74 5.05 -1.36 23.18
N ALA A 75 4.24 -2.38 23.49
CA ALA A 75 3.45 -3.12 22.49
C ALA A 75 2.49 -2.19 21.73
N TYR A 76 1.80 -1.29 22.44
CA TYR A 76 0.90 -0.33 21.80
C TYR A 76 1.63 0.86 21.14
N LEU A 77 2.80 1.25 21.63
CA LEU A 77 3.68 2.17 20.91
C LEU A 77 4.14 1.58 19.58
N ALA A 78 4.52 0.29 19.53
CA ALA A 78 4.85 -0.39 18.30
C ALA A 78 3.67 -0.35 17.31
N LYS A 79 2.43 -0.58 17.77
CA LYS A 79 1.21 -0.41 16.95
C LYS A 79 1.07 1.01 16.42
N CYS A 80 1.25 2.02 17.27
CA CYS A 80 1.14 3.43 16.87
C CYS A 80 2.18 3.79 15.80
N PHE A 81 3.45 3.45 16.02
CA PHE A 81 4.53 3.72 15.08
C PHE A 81 4.35 2.97 13.75
N ALA A 82 3.84 1.73 13.80
CA ALA A 82 3.49 1.01 12.59
C ALA A 82 2.31 1.65 11.83
N LEU A 83 1.37 2.29 12.52
CA LEU A 83 0.26 3.03 11.91
C LEU A 83 0.70 4.35 11.29
N THR A 84 1.72 5.01 11.85
CA THR A 84 2.31 6.23 11.29
C THR A 84 3.38 5.96 10.22
N GLY A 85 3.73 4.69 9.99
CA GLY A 85 4.74 4.29 9.01
C GLY A 85 6.19 4.40 9.51
N ASP A 86 6.40 4.62 10.81
CA ASP A 86 7.73 4.72 11.39
C ASP A 86 8.30 3.34 11.73
N LEU A 87 9.00 2.76 10.75
CA LEU A 87 9.58 1.41 10.81
C LEU A 87 10.53 1.23 11.98
N ASN A 88 11.44 2.19 12.16
CA ASN A 88 12.52 2.07 13.15
C ASN A 88 11.97 2.16 14.58
N LEU A 89 11.06 3.10 14.84
CA LEU A 89 10.43 3.25 16.15
C LEU A 89 9.51 2.06 16.46
N ALA A 90 8.80 1.53 15.47
CA ALA A 90 7.96 0.35 15.65
C ALA A 90 8.80 -0.87 16.07
N GLN A 91 9.92 -1.13 15.38
CA GLN A 91 10.84 -2.23 15.74
C GLN A 91 11.52 -2.00 17.09
N ALA A 92 11.95 -0.77 17.38
CA ALA A 92 12.57 -0.43 18.66
C ALA A 92 11.59 -0.63 19.84
N ALA A 93 10.33 -0.24 19.67
CA ALA A 93 9.28 -0.47 20.65
C ALA A 93 8.98 -1.96 20.83
N ALA A 94 8.85 -2.72 19.73
CA ALA A 94 8.64 -4.16 19.78
C ALA A 94 9.76 -4.90 20.53
N LYS A 95 11.03 -4.52 20.32
CA LYS A 95 12.17 -5.09 21.07
C LYS A 95 12.06 -4.90 22.59
N LYS A 96 11.41 -3.81 23.04
CA LYS A 96 11.15 -3.55 24.48
C LYS A 96 9.92 -4.29 25.02
N ALA A 97 9.16 -4.96 24.16
CA ALA A 97 8.02 -5.80 24.50
C ALA A 97 8.22 -7.24 23.98
N PRO A 98 9.29 -7.97 24.36
CA PRO A 98 9.54 -9.30 23.83
C PRO A 98 8.39 -10.27 24.12
N PRO A 99 8.21 -11.36 23.34
CA PRO A 99 7.07 -12.28 23.49
C PRO A 99 6.93 -12.87 24.90
N THR A 100 8.03 -13.00 25.64
CA THR A 100 8.05 -13.55 27.01
C THR A 100 7.51 -12.59 28.07
N SER A 101 7.47 -11.29 27.76
CA SER A 101 7.01 -10.25 28.71
C SER A 101 5.51 -9.94 28.59
N LEU A 102 4.83 -10.50 27.58
CA LEU A 102 3.41 -10.31 27.34
C LEU A 102 2.64 -11.59 27.70
N THR A 103 1.56 -11.44 28.43
CA THR A 103 0.77 -12.56 28.96
C THR A 103 -0.54 -12.81 28.24
N ARG A 104 -1.06 -11.80 27.50
CA ARG A 104 -2.32 -11.92 26.76
C ARG A 104 -2.04 -12.16 25.27
N ALA A 105 -2.75 -13.10 24.67
CA ALA A 105 -2.64 -13.43 23.26
C ALA A 105 -2.86 -12.20 22.35
N LEU A 106 -3.83 -11.35 22.67
CA LEU A 106 -4.15 -10.14 21.91
C LEU A 106 -2.99 -9.12 21.89
N ASP A 107 -2.27 -8.97 23.00
CA ASP A 107 -1.14 -8.03 23.09
C ASP A 107 0.04 -8.53 22.24
N LEU A 108 0.27 -9.84 22.26
CA LEU A 108 1.24 -10.51 21.39
C LEU A 108 0.88 -10.35 19.90
N ASP A 109 -0.38 -10.63 19.55
CA ASP A 109 -0.88 -10.42 18.17
C ASP A 109 -0.72 -8.95 17.73
N THR A 110 -0.98 -8.01 18.63
CA THR A 110 -0.80 -6.57 18.37
C THR A 110 0.63 -6.22 17.95
N VAL A 111 1.65 -6.75 18.64
CA VAL A 111 3.06 -6.54 18.27
C VAL A 111 3.39 -7.26 16.97
N GLY A 112 2.93 -8.51 16.81
CA GLY A 112 3.11 -9.26 15.57
C GLY A 112 2.54 -8.55 14.35
N VAL A 113 1.33 -7.99 14.45
CA VAL A 113 0.70 -7.20 13.38
C VAL A 113 1.48 -5.91 13.13
N ALA A 114 1.98 -5.23 14.17
CA ALA A 114 2.81 -4.04 14.03
C ALA A 114 4.09 -4.33 13.24
N LEU A 115 4.82 -5.39 13.60
CA LEU A 115 6.04 -5.83 12.89
C LEU A 115 5.73 -6.26 11.45
N SER A 116 4.65 -7.02 11.25
CA SER A 116 4.19 -7.42 9.91
C SER A 116 3.89 -6.21 9.01
N ARG A 117 3.25 -5.19 9.57
CA ARG A 117 2.89 -3.95 8.86
C ARG A 117 4.12 -3.18 8.39
N VAL A 118 5.17 -3.16 9.19
CA VAL A 118 6.45 -2.52 8.84
C VAL A 118 7.40 -3.43 8.06
N GLY A 119 6.92 -4.59 7.59
CA GLY A 119 7.66 -5.53 6.75
C GLY A 119 8.56 -6.52 7.48
N ASP A 120 8.67 -6.44 8.80
CA ASP A 120 9.40 -7.43 9.62
C ASP A 120 8.55 -8.67 9.88
N HIS A 121 8.27 -9.41 8.81
CA HIS A 121 7.42 -10.60 8.88
C HIS A 121 8.07 -11.73 9.67
N GLU A 122 9.39 -11.90 9.57
CA GLU A 122 10.12 -12.93 10.32
C GLU A 122 10.07 -12.65 11.82
N GLY A 123 10.35 -11.41 12.23
CA GLY A 123 10.22 -10.97 13.62
C GLY A 123 8.81 -11.18 14.19
N ALA A 124 7.77 -10.95 13.38
CA ALA A 124 6.37 -11.13 13.76
C ALA A 124 6.02 -12.59 14.12
N LEU A 125 6.65 -13.58 13.47
CA LEU A 125 6.30 -15.01 13.66
C LEU A 125 6.44 -15.48 15.11
N SER A 126 7.44 -14.98 15.84
CA SER A 126 7.65 -15.35 17.25
C SER A 126 6.50 -14.91 18.16
N TYR A 127 5.93 -13.73 17.89
CA TYR A 127 4.79 -13.19 18.63
C TYR A 127 3.50 -13.95 18.31
N PHE A 128 3.22 -14.21 17.03
CA PHE A 128 2.04 -15.00 16.64
C PHE A 128 2.11 -16.43 17.17
N LYS A 129 3.28 -17.08 17.12
CA LYS A 129 3.47 -18.40 17.69
C LYS A 129 3.15 -18.41 19.19
N ARG A 130 3.60 -17.40 19.92
CA ARG A 130 3.29 -17.27 21.36
C ARG A 130 1.82 -16.96 21.58
N ALA A 131 1.18 -16.10 20.78
CA ALA A 131 -0.26 -15.82 20.87
C ALA A 131 -1.08 -17.11 20.70
N LEU A 132 -0.77 -17.91 19.67
CA LEU A 132 -1.41 -19.20 19.43
C LEU A 132 -1.16 -20.25 20.55
N SER A 133 -0.03 -20.18 21.28
CA SER A 133 0.19 -21.06 22.44
C SER A 133 -0.72 -20.72 23.62
N ILE A 134 -1.32 -19.53 23.66
CA ILE A 134 -2.26 -19.08 24.71
C ILE A 134 -3.72 -19.28 24.25
N ASP A 135 -4.01 -18.95 22.99
CA ASP A 135 -5.35 -19.07 22.41
C ASP A 135 -5.23 -19.63 20.98
N ASN A 136 -5.38 -20.96 20.86
CA ASN A 136 -5.25 -21.69 19.59
C ASN A 136 -6.55 -21.79 18.80
N ASP A 137 -7.65 -21.28 19.33
CA ASP A 137 -8.96 -21.36 18.67
C ASP A 137 -9.43 -20.01 18.11
N ASN A 138 -8.52 -19.04 18.03
CA ASN A 138 -8.79 -17.73 17.45
C ASN A 138 -8.44 -17.71 15.96
N PRO A 139 -9.43 -17.63 15.04
CA PRO A 139 -9.18 -17.66 13.60
C PRO A 139 -8.35 -16.45 13.12
N GLN A 140 -8.44 -15.30 13.79
CA GLN A 140 -7.66 -14.11 13.43
C GLN A 140 -6.16 -14.31 13.67
N PHE A 141 -5.77 -14.95 14.77
CA PHE A 141 -4.37 -15.22 15.08
C PHE A 141 -3.76 -16.18 14.07
N HIS A 142 -4.49 -17.23 13.66
CA HIS A 142 -4.08 -18.11 12.59
C HIS A 142 -3.93 -17.36 11.26
N TYR A 143 -4.88 -16.51 10.91
CA TYR A 143 -4.80 -15.71 9.70
C TYR A 143 -3.58 -14.79 9.70
N ASN A 144 -3.32 -14.05 10.79
CA ASN A 144 -2.18 -13.13 10.92
C ASN A 144 -0.83 -13.87 10.84
N TYR A 145 -0.74 -15.04 11.51
CA TYR A 145 0.43 -15.90 11.40
C TYR A 145 0.64 -16.39 9.97
N GLY A 146 -0.42 -16.85 9.30
CA GLY A 146 -0.40 -17.30 7.91
C GLY A 146 0.04 -16.20 6.95
N VAL A 147 -0.43 -14.97 7.14
CA VAL A 147 -0.01 -13.79 6.34
C VAL A 147 1.48 -13.54 6.50
N SER A 148 2.00 -13.46 7.72
CA SER A 148 3.42 -13.23 7.95
C SER A 148 4.29 -14.39 7.45
N SER A 149 3.84 -15.65 7.64
CA SER A 149 4.51 -16.82 7.08
C SER A 149 4.62 -16.76 5.56
N LYS A 150 3.54 -16.36 4.86
CA LYS A 150 3.55 -16.16 3.41
C LYS A 150 4.60 -15.14 2.99
N PHE A 151 4.68 -14.01 3.69
CA PHE A 151 5.64 -12.95 3.34
C PHE A 151 7.08 -13.28 3.72
N ALA A 152 7.29 -14.07 4.78
CA ALA A 152 8.59 -14.65 5.14
C ALA A 152 9.04 -15.79 4.19
N GLY A 153 8.12 -16.30 3.32
CA GLY A 153 8.41 -17.37 2.37
C GLY A 153 8.10 -18.77 2.89
N HIS A 154 7.51 -18.90 4.08
CA HIS A 154 7.12 -20.17 4.70
C HIS A 154 5.74 -20.63 4.20
N PHE A 155 5.60 -20.92 2.91
CA PHE A 155 4.31 -21.19 2.25
C PHE A 155 3.56 -22.41 2.81
N ALA A 156 4.25 -23.42 3.30
CA ALA A 156 3.62 -24.60 3.93
C ALA A 156 2.91 -24.20 5.23
N HIS A 157 3.58 -23.47 6.10
CA HIS A 157 2.98 -22.95 7.34
C HIS A 157 1.84 -21.97 7.05
N ALA A 158 2.00 -21.09 6.04
CA ALA A 158 0.94 -20.19 5.64
C ALA A 158 -0.34 -20.95 5.25
N ARG A 159 -0.21 -22.01 4.46
CA ARG A 159 -1.32 -22.87 4.05
C ARG A 159 -2.01 -23.53 5.24
N GLU A 160 -1.25 -24.13 6.13
CA GLU A 160 -1.76 -24.77 7.34
C GLU A 160 -2.60 -23.79 8.19
N HIS A 161 -2.05 -22.61 8.42
CA HIS A 161 -2.72 -21.62 9.27
C HIS A 161 -3.93 -20.96 8.60
N PHE A 162 -3.93 -20.76 7.28
CA PHE A 162 -5.14 -20.32 6.58
C PHE A 162 -6.23 -21.38 6.61
N GLU A 163 -5.89 -22.67 6.42
CA GLU A 163 -6.86 -23.77 6.55
C GLU A 163 -7.42 -23.86 7.97
N ARG A 164 -6.59 -23.67 8.99
CA ARG A 164 -7.06 -23.66 10.38
C ARG A 164 -7.99 -22.47 10.64
N ALA A 165 -7.66 -21.27 10.17
CA ALA A 165 -8.51 -20.09 10.28
C ALA A 165 -9.90 -20.34 9.64
N ILE A 166 -9.94 -20.95 8.44
CA ILE A 166 -11.17 -21.29 7.74
C ILE A 166 -11.96 -22.37 8.50
N SER A 167 -11.28 -23.37 9.07
CA SER A 167 -11.96 -24.43 9.85
C SER A 167 -12.62 -23.89 11.11
N LEU A 168 -12.01 -22.90 11.76
CA LEU A 168 -12.56 -22.23 12.94
C LEU A 168 -13.67 -21.23 12.57
N ASN A 169 -13.54 -20.56 11.45
CA ASN A 169 -14.55 -19.64 10.94
C ASN A 169 -14.72 -19.80 9.41
N PRO A 170 -15.68 -20.62 8.94
CA PRO A 170 -15.95 -20.81 7.51
C PRO A 170 -16.29 -19.53 6.75
N ASN A 171 -16.74 -18.47 7.43
CA ASN A 171 -17.03 -17.16 6.85
C ASN A 171 -15.85 -16.19 6.93
N PHE A 172 -14.65 -16.66 7.20
CA PHE A 172 -13.46 -15.82 7.18
C PHE A 172 -12.97 -15.63 5.73
N TYR A 173 -13.66 -14.78 4.99
CA TYR A 173 -13.48 -14.60 3.54
C TYR A 173 -12.06 -14.19 3.13
N GLN A 174 -11.38 -13.40 3.96
CA GLN A 174 -9.97 -13.01 3.74
C GLN A 174 -9.03 -14.23 3.77
N ALA A 175 -9.28 -15.21 4.65
CA ALA A 175 -8.47 -16.42 4.74
C ALA A 175 -8.65 -17.32 3.50
N HIS A 176 -9.86 -17.43 2.97
CA HIS A 176 -10.12 -18.14 1.71
C HIS A 176 -9.32 -17.51 0.54
N PHE A 177 -9.40 -16.19 0.40
CA PHE A 177 -8.62 -15.48 -0.63
C PHE A 177 -7.11 -15.66 -0.45
N ALA A 178 -6.61 -15.51 0.79
CA ALA A 178 -5.20 -15.67 1.10
C ALA A 178 -4.68 -17.08 0.78
N LEU A 179 -5.49 -18.11 1.01
CA LEU A 179 -5.18 -19.51 0.68
C LEU A 179 -5.09 -19.73 -0.84
N SER A 180 -6.08 -19.26 -1.61
CA SER A 180 -6.05 -19.35 -3.08
C SER A 180 -4.90 -18.53 -3.69
N ASP A 181 -4.51 -17.42 -3.04
CA ASP A 181 -3.40 -16.57 -3.46
C ASP A 181 -2.01 -17.21 -3.24
N LEU A 182 -1.90 -18.27 -2.43
CA LEU A 182 -0.67 -19.06 -2.30
C LEU A 182 -0.37 -19.88 -3.55
N GLY A 183 -1.38 -20.15 -4.39
CA GLY A 183 -1.23 -21.00 -5.56
C GLY A 183 -1.09 -22.51 -5.23
N GLY A 184 -0.53 -23.28 -6.17
CA GLY A 184 -0.40 -24.73 -6.04
C GLY A 184 -1.71 -25.49 -6.24
N VAL A 185 -2.65 -24.91 -6.98
CA VAL A 185 -3.94 -25.47 -7.36
C VAL A 185 -3.78 -26.41 -8.55
N THR A 186 -4.37 -27.61 -8.45
CA THR A 186 -4.47 -28.60 -9.52
C THR A 186 -5.90 -29.10 -9.64
N THR A 187 -6.21 -29.91 -10.65
CA THR A 187 -7.52 -30.55 -10.82
C THR A 187 -7.91 -31.40 -9.61
N GLU A 188 -6.94 -32.07 -9.01
CA GLU A 188 -7.16 -32.96 -7.85
C GLU A 188 -7.12 -32.20 -6.53
N LYS A 189 -6.44 -31.05 -6.51
CA LYS A 189 -6.21 -30.24 -5.29
C LYS A 189 -6.62 -28.79 -5.53
N ASN A 190 -7.88 -28.50 -5.29
CA ASN A 190 -8.44 -27.15 -5.38
C ASN A 190 -9.50 -26.94 -4.28
N HIS A 191 -10.01 -25.72 -4.16
CA HIS A 191 -10.98 -25.36 -3.13
C HIS A 191 -12.30 -24.85 -3.72
N ILE A 192 -12.55 -25.11 -5.02
CA ILE A 192 -13.67 -24.53 -5.78
C ILE A 192 -15.02 -24.86 -5.13
N ASP A 193 -15.26 -26.12 -4.77
CA ASP A 193 -16.54 -26.51 -4.16
C ASP A 193 -16.81 -25.76 -2.85
N ARG A 194 -15.80 -25.66 -1.99
CA ARG A 194 -15.88 -24.88 -0.74
C ARG A 194 -16.11 -23.40 -1.00
N LEU A 195 -15.44 -22.83 -1.99
CA LEU A 195 -15.60 -21.43 -2.38
C LEU A 195 -16.99 -21.16 -2.99
N LEU A 196 -17.56 -22.10 -3.75
CA LEU A 196 -18.93 -21.98 -4.26
C LEU A 196 -19.97 -21.99 -3.13
N VAL A 197 -19.77 -22.81 -2.08
CA VAL A 197 -20.60 -22.76 -0.88
C VAL A 197 -20.46 -21.41 -0.18
N ALA A 198 -19.23 -20.94 0.06
CA ALA A 198 -18.96 -19.65 0.68
C ALA A 198 -19.53 -18.47 -0.13
N SER A 199 -19.52 -18.55 -1.46
CA SER A 199 -20.11 -17.53 -2.35
C SER A 199 -21.62 -17.35 -2.10
N ARG A 200 -22.34 -18.44 -1.90
CA ARG A 200 -23.79 -18.40 -1.60
C ARG A 200 -24.06 -17.77 -0.23
N THR A 201 -23.24 -18.05 0.76
CA THR A 201 -23.41 -17.50 2.13
C THR A 201 -23.08 -16.02 2.21
N CYS A 202 -22.18 -15.50 1.37
CA CYS A 202 -21.76 -14.11 1.39
C CYS A 202 -22.46 -13.21 0.35
N GLU A 203 -23.54 -13.67 -0.31
CA GLU A 203 -24.20 -12.96 -1.41
C GLU A 203 -24.60 -11.50 -1.06
N LYS A 204 -25.02 -11.26 0.16
CA LYS A 204 -25.40 -9.93 0.66
C LYS A 204 -24.23 -9.16 1.31
N HIS A 205 -23.06 -9.77 1.42
CA HIS A 205 -21.89 -9.19 2.09
C HIS A 205 -20.84 -8.78 1.06
N VAL A 206 -20.78 -7.49 0.71
CA VAL A 206 -19.94 -6.98 -0.41
C VAL A 206 -18.47 -7.39 -0.27
N GLU A 207 -17.89 -7.26 0.93
CA GLU A 207 -16.50 -7.64 1.17
C GLU A 207 -16.29 -9.16 0.99
N GLY A 208 -17.23 -9.96 1.50
CA GLY A 208 -17.21 -11.43 1.31
C GLY A 208 -17.27 -11.80 -0.16
N ARG A 209 -18.20 -11.20 -0.93
CA ARG A 209 -18.29 -11.42 -2.38
C ARG A 209 -16.98 -11.10 -3.10
N LEU A 210 -16.35 -9.99 -2.76
CA LEU A 210 -15.08 -9.59 -3.37
C LEU A 210 -13.97 -10.60 -3.07
N HIS A 211 -13.79 -10.99 -1.80
CA HIS A 211 -12.75 -11.96 -1.44
C HIS A 211 -12.99 -13.34 -2.05
N ILE A 212 -14.22 -13.88 -1.94
CA ILE A 212 -14.56 -15.20 -2.45
C ILE A 212 -14.53 -15.24 -3.99
N GLY A 213 -15.06 -14.20 -4.66
CA GLY A 213 -15.02 -14.15 -6.12
C GLY A 213 -13.59 -14.04 -6.68
N HIS A 214 -12.71 -13.29 -6.03
CA HIS A 214 -11.29 -13.25 -6.42
C HIS A 214 -10.58 -14.58 -6.09
N ALA A 215 -10.95 -15.27 -5.01
CA ALA A 215 -10.44 -16.62 -4.72
C ALA A 215 -10.84 -17.60 -5.81
N LEU A 216 -12.15 -17.65 -6.18
CA LEU A 216 -12.65 -18.45 -7.28
C LEU A 216 -11.93 -18.16 -8.60
N ALA A 217 -11.77 -16.87 -8.93
CA ALA A 217 -11.06 -16.47 -10.15
C ALA A 217 -9.63 -17.00 -10.18
N LYS A 218 -8.88 -16.93 -9.07
CA LYS A 218 -7.52 -17.47 -8.99
C LYS A 218 -7.48 -19.00 -9.16
N GLU A 219 -8.40 -19.73 -8.55
CA GLU A 219 -8.52 -21.18 -8.69
C GLU A 219 -8.86 -21.57 -10.14
N TYR A 220 -9.85 -20.90 -10.75
CA TYR A 220 -10.22 -21.13 -12.14
C TYR A 220 -9.09 -20.78 -13.13
N GLU A 221 -8.37 -19.68 -12.91
CA GLU A 221 -7.19 -19.32 -13.71
C GLU A 221 -6.09 -20.39 -13.64
N ALA A 222 -5.83 -20.93 -12.44
CA ALA A 222 -4.84 -22.00 -12.25
C ALA A 222 -5.23 -23.27 -13.04
N LEU A 223 -6.54 -23.53 -13.16
CA LEU A 223 -7.10 -24.62 -13.96
C LEU A 223 -7.34 -24.25 -15.42
N ARG A 224 -6.90 -23.08 -15.88
CA ARG A 224 -7.07 -22.54 -17.24
C ARG A 224 -8.55 -22.39 -17.67
N GLN A 225 -9.47 -22.26 -16.71
CA GLN A 225 -10.90 -22.03 -16.94
C GLN A 225 -11.19 -20.51 -16.90
N TYR A 226 -10.66 -19.79 -17.90
CA TYR A 226 -10.62 -18.31 -17.88
C TYR A 226 -12.01 -17.67 -17.98
N ASP A 227 -12.97 -18.30 -18.69
CA ASP A 227 -14.36 -17.81 -18.74
C ASP A 227 -14.99 -17.81 -17.35
N LYS A 228 -14.87 -18.91 -16.61
CA LYS A 228 -15.38 -19.00 -15.24
C LYS A 228 -14.64 -18.05 -14.28
N ALA A 229 -13.34 -17.85 -14.49
CA ALA A 229 -12.58 -16.88 -13.72
C ALA A 229 -13.11 -15.46 -13.93
N PHE A 230 -13.40 -15.09 -15.18
CA PHE A 230 -13.94 -13.77 -15.50
C PHE A 230 -15.36 -13.58 -14.95
N GLU A 231 -16.24 -14.57 -15.12
CA GLU A 231 -17.60 -14.58 -14.55
C GLU A 231 -17.57 -14.40 -13.01
N ALA A 232 -16.66 -15.10 -12.33
CA ALA A 232 -16.49 -14.96 -10.88
C ALA A 232 -16.08 -13.53 -10.47
N LEU A 233 -15.18 -12.88 -11.25
CA LEU A 233 -14.81 -11.49 -11.04
C LEU A 233 -15.97 -10.53 -11.31
N GLN A 234 -16.70 -10.71 -12.41
CA GLN A 234 -17.86 -9.89 -12.74
C GLN A 234 -18.92 -9.97 -11.64
N HIS A 235 -19.27 -11.18 -11.21
CA HIS A 235 -20.22 -11.39 -10.13
C HIS A 235 -19.75 -10.73 -8.82
N ALA A 236 -18.48 -10.89 -8.46
CA ALA A 236 -17.92 -10.31 -7.25
C ALA A 236 -17.97 -8.77 -7.24
N LYS A 237 -17.67 -8.15 -8.38
CA LYS A 237 -17.54 -6.69 -8.52
C LYS A 237 -18.87 -5.98 -8.81
N ALA A 238 -19.90 -6.71 -9.25
CA ALA A 238 -21.20 -6.14 -9.62
C ALA A 238 -21.79 -5.15 -8.59
N PRO A 239 -21.76 -5.40 -7.26
CA PRO A 239 -22.30 -4.45 -6.28
C PRO A 239 -21.58 -3.12 -6.22
N LYS A 240 -20.36 -3.03 -6.76
CA LYS A 240 -19.55 -1.81 -6.77
C LYS A 240 -19.43 -1.15 -8.15
N GLN A 241 -20.05 -1.71 -9.18
CA GLN A 241 -19.98 -1.16 -10.53
C GLN A 241 -20.52 0.27 -10.63
N GLN A 242 -21.70 0.56 -10.03
CA GLN A 242 -22.25 1.91 -10.04
C GLN A 242 -21.31 2.91 -9.33
N ALA A 243 -20.81 2.54 -8.16
CA ALA A 243 -19.84 3.36 -7.45
C ALA A 243 -18.53 3.59 -8.24
N SER A 244 -18.13 2.62 -9.10
CA SER A 244 -17.00 2.78 -10.01
C SER A 244 -17.29 3.80 -11.11
N GLN A 245 -18.49 3.80 -11.67
CA GLN A 245 -18.92 4.79 -12.65
C GLN A 245 -18.98 6.19 -12.06
N ASP A 246 -19.55 6.33 -10.86
CA ASP A 246 -19.67 7.61 -10.15
C ASP A 246 -18.28 8.17 -9.80
N ALA A 247 -17.37 7.34 -9.24
CA ALA A 247 -16.01 7.75 -8.93
C ALA A 247 -15.21 8.17 -10.16
N PHE A 248 -15.56 7.67 -11.35
CA PHE A 248 -14.87 8.06 -12.58
C PHE A 248 -15.08 9.55 -12.94
N ALA A 249 -16.21 10.16 -12.54
CA ALA A 249 -16.43 11.60 -12.73
C ALA A 249 -15.40 12.44 -11.93
N ASP A 250 -15.06 12.03 -10.71
CA ASP A 250 -14.04 12.69 -9.90
C ASP A 250 -12.65 12.52 -10.53
N TYR A 251 -12.33 11.36 -11.05
CA TYR A 251 -11.09 11.14 -11.80
C TYR A 251 -11.04 11.94 -13.11
N GLN A 252 -12.17 12.13 -13.80
CA GLN A 252 -12.20 12.98 -14.99
C GLN A 252 -11.77 14.40 -14.65
N ALA A 253 -12.32 14.97 -13.58
CA ALA A 253 -11.96 16.33 -13.15
C ALA A 253 -10.46 16.45 -12.79
N LEU A 254 -9.90 15.43 -12.12
CA LEU A 254 -8.45 15.34 -11.85
C LEU A 254 -7.64 15.28 -13.15
N PHE A 255 -8.00 14.40 -14.08
CA PHE A 255 -7.29 14.27 -15.35
C PHE A 255 -7.44 15.51 -16.25
N ASP A 256 -8.61 16.16 -16.27
CA ASP A 256 -8.82 17.40 -17.03
C ASP A 256 -7.92 18.51 -16.49
N TYR A 257 -7.82 18.62 -15.18
CA TYR A 257 -6.90 19.55 -14.53
C TYR A 257 -5.44 19.26 -14.91
N LEU A 258 -4.97 18.01 -14.78
CA LEU A 258 -3.60 17.63 -15.13
C LEU A 258 -3.30 17.85 -16.62
N GLN A 259 -4.26 17.55 -17.48
CA GLN A 259 -4.11 17.77 -18.93
C GLN A 259 -4.01 19.27 -19.25
N GLN A 260 -4.80 20.10 -18.60
CA GLN A 260 -4.72 21.56 -18.74
C GLN A 260 -3.34 22.06 -18.29
N GLN A 261 -2.84 21.59 -17.13
CA GLN A 261 -1.49 21.93 -16.65
C GLN A 261 -0.40 21.51 -17.66
N ALA A 262 -0.49 20.31 -18.21
CA ALA A 262 0.46 19.84 -19.20
C ALA A 262 0.41 20.66 -20.51
N GLN A 263 -0.78 21.08 -20.96
CA GLN A 263 -0.97 21.88 -22.18
C GLN A 263 -0.52 23.33 -22.01
N SER A 264 -0.94 24.00 -20.94
CA SER A 264 -0.54 25.40 -20.66
C SER A 264 0.96 25.55 -20.61
N ALA A 265 1.60 24.51 -20.16
CA ALA A 265 3.04 24.43 -20.06
C ALA A 265 3.73 24.14 -21.42
N ILE A 266 3.05 23.53 -22.40
CA ILE A 266 3.56 23.35 -23.78
C ILE A 266 3.43 24.64 -24.58
N GLU A 267 2.34 25.39 -24.39
CA GLU A 267 2.06 26.63 -25.10
C GLU A 267 2.88 27.84 -24.59
N GLY A 268 3.29 27.79 -23.34
CA GLY A 268 4.09 28.84 -22.68
C GLY A 268 5.55 28.46 -22.50
N ILE A 269 6.23 27.95 -23.53
CA ILE A 269 7.68 27.65 -23.46
C ILE A 269 8.44 28.97 -23.37
N ASP A 270 8.47 29.53 -22.16
CA ASP A 270 9.47 30.48 -21.73
C ASP A 270 10.59 29.65 -21.07
N VAL A 271 11.69 29.48 -21.78
CA VAL A 271 12.89 28.79 -21.29
C VAL A 271 13.34 29.42 -19.97
N ASP A 272 13.20 30.74 -19.85
CA ASP A 272 13.50 31.45 -18.61
C ASP A 272 12.53 31.11 -17.45
N ALA A 273 11.30 30.71 -17.76
CA ALA A 273 10.35 30.26 -16.74
C ALA A 273 10.70 28.89 -16.17
N ASP A 274 11.19 27.97 -17.01
CA ASP A 274 11.64 26.64 -16.55
C ASP A 274 12.92 26.74 -15.69
N GLU A 275 13.84 27.62 -16.06
CA GLU A 275 15.04 27.92 -15.27
C GLU A 275 14.70 28.57 -13.91
N ARG A 276 13.71 29.47 -13.87
CA ARG A 276 13.21 30.06 -12.61
C ARG A 276 12.53 29.01 -11.73
N ILE A 277 11.77 28.07 -12.32
CA ILE A 277 11.14 26.98 -11.59
C ILE A 277 12.19 26.06 -10.99
N LYS A 278 13.24 25.71 -11.75
CA LYS A 278 14.37 24.92 -11.23
C LYS A 278 15.10 25.58 -10.06
N ALA A 279 15.13 26.92 -10.04
CA ALA A 279 15.78 27.67 -8.97
C ALA A 279 14.96 27.73 -7.65
N ILE A 280 13.66 27.47 -7.69
CA ILE A 280 12.74 27.66 -6.55
C ILE A 280 12.59 26.39 -5.69
N GLY A 281 12.81 25.21 -6.23
CA GLY A 281 12.64 23.94 -5.52
C GLY A 281 13.84 23.54 -4.66
N ALA A 282 13.67 22.51 -3.83
CA ALA A 282 14.76 21.90 -3.08
C ALA A 282 15.74 21.19 -4.04
N GLN A 283 17.02 21.55 -3.97
CA GLN A 283 18.05 21.15 -4.96
C GLN A 283 18.66 19.76 -4.73
N ASP A 284 17.98 18.89 -3.98
CA ASP A 284 18.41 17.51 -3.76
C ASP A 284 18.10 16.66 -5.02
N ASP A 285 19.08 15.89 -5.48
CA ASP A 285 18.97 15.03 -6.65
C ASP A 285 18.71 13.56 -6.29
N SER A 286 18.63 13.25 -5.00
CA SER A 286 18.48 11.86 -4.55
C SER A 286 17.15 11.19 -4.93
N PRO A 287 15.98 11.87 -5.04
CA PRO A 287 14.72 11.19 -5.30
C PRO A 287 14.62 10.66 -6.74
N ILE A 288 14.19 9.39 -6.84
CA ILE A 288 13.78 8.73 -8.08
C ILE A 288 12.35 8.24 -7.88
N PHE A 289 11.38 8.84 -8.56
CA PHE A 289 9.98 8.44 -8.48
C PHE A 289 9.68 7.39 -9.55
N VAL A 290 9.18 6.23 -9.14
CA VAL A 290 8.72 5.17 -10.04
C VAL A 290 7.19 5.16 -10.01
N ILE A 291 6.58 5.59 -11.10
CA ILE A 291 5.14 5.84 -11.23
C ILE A 291 4.53 5.01 -12.36
N GLY A 292 3.20 4.99 -12.43
CA GLY A 292 2.47 4.29 -13.49
C GLY A 292 1.10 3.83 -13.01
N MET A 293 0.38 3.10 -13.84
CA MET A 293 -0.80 2.41 -13.31
C MET A 293 -0.39 1.23 -12.41
N PRO A 294 -1.16 0.89 -11.39
CA PRO A 294 -0.99 -0.38 -10.69
C PRO A 294 -0.92 -1.54 -11.70
N ARG A 295 -0.13 -2.55 -11.42
CA ARG A 295 0.07 -3.74 -12.30
C ARG A 295 0.77 -3.47 -13.64
N SER A 296 1.36 -2.30 -13.85
CA SER A 296 2.15 -2.00 -15.05
C SER A 296 3.60 -2.52 -15.00
N GLY A 297 4.09 -2.96 -13.82
CA GLY A 297 5.47 -3.44 -13.65
C GLY A 297 6.38 -2.50 -12.84
N THR A 298 5.83 -1.49 -12.16
CA THR A 298 6.59 -0.55 -11.31
C THR A 298 7.48 -1.24 -10.28
N THR A 299 7.04 -2.38 -9.73
CA THR A 299 7.85 -3.16 -8.79
C THR A 299 9.09 -3.77 -9.45
N LEU A 300 9.05 -4.12 -10.74
CA LEU A 300 10.24 -4.61 -11.46
C LEU A 300 11.31 -3.52 -11.53
N VAL A 301 10.92 -2.29 -11.88
CA VAL A 301 11.85 -1.15 -11.93
C VAL A 301 12.40 -0.81 -10.56
N GLU A 302 11.55 -0.81 -9.53
CA GLU A 302 12.01 -0.65 -8.14
C GLU A 302 13.09 -1.69 -7.77
N ARG A 303 12.89 -2.96 -8.13
CA ARG A 303 13.84 -4.06 -7.87
C ARG A 303 15.15 -3.90 -8.61
N ILE A 304 15.10 -3.48 -9.88
CA ILE A 304 16.29 -3.19 -10.68
C ILE A 304 17.09 -2.06 -10.04
N LEU A 305 16.46 -0.93 -9.76
CA LEU A 305 17.12 0.23 -9.19
C LEU A 305 17.64 -0.01 -7.77
N SER A 306 16.84 -0.64 -6.90
CA SER A 306 17.23 -0.94 -5.53
C SER A 306 18.30 -2.03 -5.39
N HIS A 307 18.67 -2.70 -6.48
CA HIS A 307 19.83 -3.60 -6.50
C HIS A 307 21.14 -2.88 -6.79
N HIS A 308 21.08 -1.60 -7.19
CA HIS A 308 22.26 -0.76 -7.35
C HIS A 308 22.84 -0.34 -5.99
N SER A 309 24.17 -0.38 -5.83
CA SER A 309 24.86 -0.09 -4.56
C SER A 309 24.57 1.30 -3.98
N GLN A 310 24.32 2.29 -4.86
CA GLN A 310 24.04 3.67 -4.48
C GLN A 310 22.55 3.98 -4.35
N VAL A 311 21.66 2.99 -4.31
CA VAL A 311 20.21 3.22 -4.31
C VAL A 311 19.56 2.52 -3.13
N ALA A 312 18.81 3.27 -2.34
CA ALA A 312 17.90 2.78 -1.33
C ALA A 312 16.47 2.72 -1.87
N SER A 313 15.66 1.76 -1.41
CA SER A 313 14.23 1.70 -1.73
C SER A 313 13.38 2.12 -0.54
N GLY A 314 12.46 3.07 -0.76
CA GLY A 314 11.44 3.46 0.18
C GLY A 314 10.14 2.66 0.03
N GLY A 315 9.98 1.88 -1.04
CA GLY A 315 8.71 1.22 -1.35
C GLY A 315 7.61 2.19 -1.79
N GLU A 316 6.36 1.96 -1.36
CA GLU A 316 5.20 2.80 -1.68
C GLU A 316 5.03 3.94 -0.67
N LEU A 317 5.76 5.04 -0.88
CA LEU A 317 5.74 6.19 0.02
C LEU A 317 4.58 7.15 -0.30
N GLN A 318 3.79 7.49 0.71
CA GLN A 318 2.76 8.55 0.59
C GLN A 318 3.30 9.93 0.97
N ASP A 319 4.58 10.02 1.29
CA ASP A 319 5.21 11.17 1.94
C ASP A 319 5.15 12.44 1.10
N PHE A 320 5.25 12.34 -0.23
CA PHE A 320 5.11 13.50 -1.10
C PHE A 320 3.67 14.07 -1.04
N GLY A 321 2.67 13.22 -1.25
CA GLY A 321 1.26 13.64 -1.14
C GLY A 321 0.90 14.17 0.25
N VAL A 322 1.44 13.56 1.31
CA VAL A 322 1.25 14.03 2.70
C VAL A 322 1.92 15.39 2.92
N ALA A 323 3.11 15.64 2.37
CA ALA A 323 3.77 16.95 2.43
C ALA A 323 2.90 18.03 1.75
N VAL A 324 2.41 17.76 0.53
CA VAL A 324 1.48 18.64 -0.20
C VAL A 324 0.21 18.89 0.62
N LYS A 325 -0.47 17.84 1.08
CA LYS A 325 -1.72 17.93 1.84
C LYS A 325 -1.58 18.74 3.13
N SER A 326 -0.48 18.52 3.85
CA SER A 326 -0.23 19.21 5.12
C SER A 326 -0.04 20.73 4.95
N LEU A 327 0.51 21.16 3.82
CA LEU A 327 0.69 22.58 3.50
C LEU A 327 -0.58 23.20 2.87
N ALA A 328 -1.26 22.46 2.00
CA ALA A 328 -2.51 22.90 1.37
C ALA A 328 -3.64 23.08 2.39
N ASN A 329 -3.61 22.31 3.50
CA ASN A 329 -4.57 22.37 4.61
C ASN A 329 -6.04 22.36 4.15
N THR A 330 -6.35 21.59 3.10
CA THR A 330 -7.70 21.45 2.56
C THR A 330 -8.57 20.56 3.45
N PRO A 331 -9.91 20.78 3.51
CA PRO A 331 -10.80 20.08 4.46
C PRO A 331 -10.93 18.57 4.20
N SER A 332 -10.68 18.11 2.98
CA SER A 332 -10.81 16.71 2.59
C SER A 332 -9.95 15.78 3.47
N GLN A 333 -10.49 14.59 3.76
CA GLN A 333 -9.75 13.51 4.44
C GLN A 333 -8.77 12.77 3.52
N HIS A 334 -8.83 13.02 2.21
CA HIS A 334 -8.00 12.35 1.22
C HIS A 334 -6.67 13.09 1.00
N VAL A 335 -5.59 12.33 0.86
CA VAL A 335 -4.27 12.87 0.53
C VAL A 335 -4.26 13.42 -0.90
N LEU A 336 -4.93 12.73 -1.82
CA LEU A 336 -5.09 13.12 -3.22
C LEU A 336 -6.56 13.49 -3.50
N ASP A 337 -6.79 14.72 -3.86
CA ASP A 337 -8.05 15.25 -4.37
C ASP A 337 -7.80 16.53 -5.20
N LEU A 338 -8.79 16.94 -6.00
CA LEU A 338 -8.67 18.08 -6.90
C LEU A 338 -8.43 19.41 -6.16
N ASP A 339 -9.11 19.61 -5.02
CA ASP A 339 -8.97 20.85 -4.24
C ASP A 339 -7.56 20.99 -3.66
N THR A 340 -6.98 19.86 -3.23
CA THR A 340 -5.60 19.81 -2.74
C THR A 340 -4.60 20.12 -3.86
N LEU A 341 -4.78 19.56 -5.07
CA LEU A 341 -3.91 19.84 -6.20
C LEU A 341 -3.99 21.31 -6.63
N LYS A 342 -5.19 21.89 -6.70
CA LYS A 342 -5.39 23.32 -7.01
C LYS A 342 -4.78 24.24 -5.94
N ALA A 343 -5.01 23.94 -4.68
CA ALA A 343 -4.43 24.71 -3.59
C ALA A 343 -2.90 24.70 -3.62
N ALA A 344 -2.31 23.56 -4.04
CA ALA A 344 -0.87 23.38 -4.11
C ALA A 344 -0.18 24.29 -5.14
N GLU A 345 -0.89 24.83 -6.14
CA GLU A 345 -0.30 25.75 -7.13
C GLU A 345 0.33 27.00 -6.49
N ASN A 346 -0.26 27.45 -5.39
CA ASN A 346 0.13 28.68 -4.69
C ASN A 346 1.06 28.42 -3.49
N LEU A 347 1.50 27.18 -3.26
CA LEU A 347 2.37 26.83 -2.15
C LEU A 347 3.84 27.10 -2.48
N ASN A 348 4.63 27.24 -1.43
CA ASN A 348 6.07 27.29 -1.55
C ASN A 348 6.61 25.91 -1.96
N MET A 349 7.10 25.80 -3.19
CA MET A 349 7.60 24.53 -3.75
C MET A 349 8.85 24.01 -3.02
N GLN A 350 9.72 24.92 -2.59
CA GLN A 350 10.89 24.55 -1.79
C GLN A 350 10.46 23.90 -0.47
N GLU A 351 9.48 24.45 0.22
CA GLU A 351 8.99 23.91 1.48
C GLU A 351 8.35 22.51 1.30
N ILE A 352 7.64 22.28 0.18
CA ILE A 352 7.11 20.95 -0.14
C ILE A 352 8.26 19.95 -0.29
N GLY A 353 9.29 20.32 -1.09
CA GLY A 353 10.46 19.48 -1.31
C GLY A 353 11.23 19.18 -0.02
N GLU A 354 11.51 20.20 0.79
CA GLU A 354 12.22 20.05 2.08
C GLU A 354 11.45 19.16 3.06
N ARG A 355 10.11 19.29 3.14
CA ARG A 355 9.28 18.41 3.98
C ARG A 355 9.31 16.96 3.52
N TYR A 356 9.25 16.72 2.21
CA TYR A 356 9.39 15.38 1.68
C TYR A 356 10.75 14.78 2.00
N LEU A 357 11.85 15.52 1.74
CA LEU A 357 13.20 15.08 2.03
C LEU A 357 13.43 14.80 3.51
N ALA A 358 12.95 15.68 4.39
CA ALA A 358 13.05 15.48 5.84
C ALA A 358 12.29 14.21 6.31
N ARG A 359 11.11 13.95 5.73
CA ARG A 359 10.30 12.77 6.06
C ARG A 359 10.91 11.47 5.59
N THR A 360 11.70 11.49 4.53
CA THR A 360 12.27 10.30 3.88
C THR A 360 13.77 10.11 4.17
N ALA A 361 14.41 11.06 4.84
CA ALA A 361 15.86 11.05 5.10
C ALA A 361 16.36 9.77 5.78
N TYR A 362 15.56 9.18 6.68
CA TYR A 362 15.93 7.96 7.42
C TYR A 362 15.95 6.69 6.55
N LEU A 363 15.43 6.73 5.32
CA LEU A 363 15.33 5.58 4.41
C LEU A 363 16.62 5.33 3.62
N LYS A 364 17.52 6.28 3.57
CA LYS A 364 18.76 6.22 2.81
C LYS A 364 19.98 6.65 3.63
N GLN A 365 21.15 6.21 3.23
CA GLN A 365 22.42 6.74 3.73
C GLN A 365 22.81 8.00 2.95
N ASP A 366 23.74 8.78 3.50
CA ASP A 366 24.28 9.94 2.81
C ASP A 366 24.91 9.54 1.47
N GLY A 367 24.61 10.31 0.44
CA GLY A 367 25.07 10.06 -0.93
C GLY A 367 24.30 9.00 -1.70
N GLN A 368 23.33 8.29 -1.08
CA GLN A 368 22.46 7.37 -1.82
C GLN A 368 21.28 8.09 -2.47
N ARG A 369 20.84 7.55 -3.63
CA ARG A 369 19.57 7.87 -4.25
C ARG A 369 18.46 7.14 -3.50
N LEU A 370 17.24 7.70 -3.52
CA LEU A 370 16.05 7.07 -2.93
C LEU A 370 14.99 6.79 -3.99
N VAL A 371 14.62 5.52 -4.16
CA VAL A 371 13.47 5.14 -4.97
C VAL A 371 12.19 5.23 -4.15
N ASP A 372 11.29 6.13 -4.57
CA ASP A 372 9.89 6.21 -4.14
C ASP A 372 9.02 5.59 -5.24
N LYS A 373 8.50 4.39 -4.98
CA LYS A 373 7.69 3.68 -5.94
C LYS A 373 6.23 3.67 -5.50
N LEU A 374 5.53 4.76 -5.73
CA LEU A 374 4.08 4.82 -5.56
C LEU A 374 3.42 5.06 -6.93
N PRO A 375 2.67 4.08 -7.46
CA PRO A 375 2.04 4.20 -8.78
C PRO A 375 1.29 5.53 -8.96
N PHE A 376 0.47 5.93 -8.00
CA PHE A 376 -0.36 7.13 -8.09
C PHE A 376 0.38 8.46 -7.93
N ASN A 377 1.69 8.48 -7.67
CA ASN A 377 2.47 9.71 -7.73
C ASN A 377 2.46 10.35 -9.14
N PHE A 378 1.92 9.68 -10.15
CA PHE A 378 1.70 10.28 -11.47
C PHE A 378 0.75 11.50 -11.42
N PHE A 379 -0.12 11.61 -10.43
CA PHE A 379 -0.96 12.78 -10.21
C PHE A 379 -0.17 14.01 -9.72
N TYR A 380 1.04 13.80 -9.22
CA TYR A 380 1.88 14.87 -8.66
C TYR A 380 3.08 15.24 -9.55
N VAL A 381 3.17 14.77 -10.79
CA VAL A 381 4.37 14.95 -11.65
C VAL A 381 4.80 16.42 -11.74
N ASP A 382 3.88 17.35 -11.97
CA ASP A 382 4.22 18.78 -12.02
C ASP A 382 4.72 19.31 -10.66
N LEU A 383 4.04 18.96 -9.58
CA LEU A 383 4.44 19.38 -8.23
C LEU A 383 5.77 18.77 -7.82
N ILE A 384 6.02 17.49 -8.15
CA ILE A 384 7.31 16.82 -7.90
C ILE A 384 8.43 17.58 -8.62
N ARG A 385 8.24 17.88 -9.91
CA ARG A 385 9.25 18.58 -10.70
C ARG A 385 9.53 19.98 -10.18
N ARG A 386 8.49 20.70 -9.73
CA ARG A 386 8.64 22.06 -9.18
C ARG A 386 9.26 22.06 -7.78
N ALA A 387 8.89 21.10 -6.95
CA ALA A 387 9.38 20.99 -5.59
C ALA A 387 10.78 20.34 -5.50
N LEU A 388 11.12 19.45 -6.42
CA LEU A 388 12.35 18.65 -6.47
C LEU A 388 12.87 18.64 -7.93
N PRO A 389 13.41 19.76 -8.43
CA PRO A 389 13.71 19.95 -9.85
C PRO A 389 14.76 18.97 -10.40
N ASN A 390 15.60 18.40 -9.54
CA ASN A 390 16.61 17.40 -9.90
C ASN A 390 16.13 15.95 -9.77
N ALA A 391 14.89 15.72 -9.29
CA ALA A 391 14.33 14.39 -9.18
C ALA A 391 14.13 13.75 -10.58
N LYS A 392 14.33 12.44 -10.65
CA LYS A 392 14.02 11.63 -11.84
C LYS A 392 12.69 10.91 -11.66
N ILE A 393 11.88 10.92 -12.71
CA ILE A 393 10.53 10.33 -12.71
C ILE A 393 10.48 9.28 -13.82
N ILE A 394 10.29 8.02 -13.46
CA ILE A 394 10.18 6.89 -14.39
C ILE A 394 8.72 6.45 -14.41
N CYS A 395 8.07 6.66 -15.55
CA CYS A 395 6.70 6.20 -15.77
C CYS A 395 6.69 4.86 -16.50
N LEU A 396 6.18 3.81 -15.85
CA LEU A 396 5.98 2.52 -16.48
C LEU A 396 4.74 2.53 -17.34
N MET A 397 4.97 2.34 -18.64
CA MET A 397 3.94 2.04 -19.64
C MET A 397 4.00 0.57 -20.00
N ARG A 398 2.85 -0.07 -20.02
CA ARG A 398 2.66 -1.45 -20.41
C ARG A 398 1.49 -1.55 -21.39
N ASP A 399 1.45 -2.63 -22.16
CA ASP A 399 0.30 -2.95 -23.02
C ASP A 399 -1.03 -2.60 -22.34
N PRO A 400 -1.89 -1.81 -22.99
CA PRO A 400 -3.11 -1.30 -22.37
C PRO A 400 -4.06 -2.43 -21.92
N MET A 401 -4.17 -3.50 -22.70
CA MET A 401 -5.02 -4.64 -22.37
C MET A 401 -4.50 -5.38 -21.13
N ASP A 402 -3.18 -5.68 -21.10
CA ASP A 402 -2.55 -6.35 -19.93
C ASP A 402 -2.66 -5.50 -18.66
N THR A 403 -2.50 -4.18 -18.79
CA THR A 403 -2.64 -3.25 -17.65
C THR A 403 -4.07 -3.23 -17.14
N CYS A 404 -5.05 -3.06 -18.02
CA CYS A 404 -6.46 -2.96 -17.64
C CYS A 404 -6.99 -4.28 -17.05
N VAL A 405 -6.72 -5.41 -17.72
CA VAL A 405 -7.11 -6.73 -17.20
C VAL A 405 -6.38 -7.04 -15.90
N GLY A 406 -5.09 -6.66 -15.78
CA GLY A 406 -4.31 -6.81 -14.56
C GLY A 406 -4.90 -6.02 -13.38
N ASN A 407 -5.37 -4.79 -13.60
CA ASN A 407 -6.07 -3.99 -12.60
C ASN A 407 -7.43 -4.60 -12.23
N TYR A 408 -8.22 -5.01 -13.22
CA TYR A 408 -9.53 -5.62 -12.99
C TYR A 408 -9.43 -6.92 -12.19
N ARG A 409 -8.41 -7.73 -12.43
CA ARG A 409 -8.15 -9.00 -11.72
C ARG A 409 -7.61 -8.81 -10.30
N GLN A 410 -7.14 -7.62 -9.95
CA GLN A 410 -6.57 -7.37 -8.63
C GLN A 410 -7.66 -7.09 -7.61
N LEU A 411 -7.57 -7.75 -6.45
CA LEU A 411 -8.28 -7.34 -5.26
C LEU A 411 -7.47 -6.24 -4.57
N PHE A 412 -7.85 -5.00 -4.81
CA PHE A 412 -7.30 -3.85 -4.11
C PHE A 412 -7.96 -3.64 -2.74
N SER A 413 -7.40 -2.75 -1.93
CA SER A 413 -8.01 -2.36 -0.66
C SER A 413 -9.44 -1.83 -0.87
N ILE A 414 -10.41 -2.50 -0.28
CA ILE A 414 -11.84 -2.25 -0.46
C ILE A 414 -12.26 -0.89 0.12
N HIS A 415 -11.51 -0.42 1.10
CA HIS A 415 -11.78 0.84 1.81
C HIS A 415 -11.01 2.03 1.22
N SER A 416 -10.09 1.79 0.27
CA SER A 416 -9.37 2.87 -0.38
C SER A 416 -10.21 3.47 -1.53
N PRO A 417 -10.49 4.78 -1.52
CA PRO A 417 -11.21 5.43 -2.61
C PRO A 417 -10.41 5.43 -3.91
N TYR A 418 -9.09 5.34 -3.83
CA TYR A 418 -8.18 5.43 -4.98
C TYR A 418 -8.27 4.26 -5.96
N TYR A 419 -8.94 3.16 -5.58
CA TYR A 419 -9.10 1.99 -6.46
C TYR A 419 -10.55 1.76 -6.91
N ALA A 420 -11.43 2.75 -6.71
CA ALA A 420 -12.83 2.64 -7.10
C ALA A 420 -13.01 2.39 -8.60
N TYR A 421 -12.13 2.91 -9.45
CA TYR A 421 -12.13 2.66 -10.89
C TYR A 421 -11.95 1.18 -11.27
N ALA A 422 -11.38 0.34 -10.40
CA ALA A 422 -11.03 -1.04 -10.71
C ALA A 422 -12.20 -2.05 -10.62
N TYR A 423 -13.42 -1.59 -10.32
CA TYR A 423 -14.59 -2.48 -10.25
C TYR A 423 -15.33 -2.63 -11.57
N ASP A 424 -15.03 -1.82 -12.59
CA ASP A 424 -15.59 -1.93 -13.94
C ASP A 424 -14.47 -1.91 -14.98
N LEU A 425 -14.44 -2.92 -15.87
CA LEU A 425 -13.36 -3.08 -16.83
C LEU A 425 -13.27 -1.92 -17.84
N ASN A 426 -14.41 -1.37 -18.28
CA ASN A 426 -14.42 -0.25 -19.21
C ASN A 426 -14.04 1.07 -18.50
N VAL A 427 -14.35 1.22 -17.21
CA VAL A 427 -13.87 2.34 -16.40
C VAL A 427 -12.34 2.28 -16.28
N VAL A 428 -11.77 1.10 -16.03
CA VAL A 428 -10.30 0.91 -16.05
C VAL A 428 -9.72 1.33 -17.40
N GLY A 429 -10.35 0.94 -18.50
CA GLY A 429 -9.90 1.33 -19.86
C GLY A 429 -9.91 2.84 -20.08
N ARG A 430 -11.01 3.51 -19.70
CA ARG A 430 -11.10 4.98 -19.76
C ARG A 430 -10.05 5.67 -18.89
N PHE A 431 -9.83 5.15 -17.68
CA PHE A 431 -8.81 5.65 -16.76
C PHE A 431 -7.41 5.51 -17.39
N TYR A 432 -7.09 4.36 -18.00
CA TYR A 432 -5.83 4.11 -18.68
C TYR A 432 -5.60 5.12 -19.82
N LEU A 433 -6.59 5.37 -20.68
CA LEU A 433 -6.47 6.31 -21.78
C LEU A 433 -6.15 7.74 -21.30
N ARG A 434 -6.79 8.17 -20.22
CA ARG A 434 -6.53 9.48 -19.60
C ARG A 434 -5.12 9.54 -19.00
N PHE A 435 -4.74 8.51 -18.24
CA PHE A 435 -3.40 8.38 -17.68
C PHE A 435 -2.33 8.45 -18.77
N LYS A 436 -2.46 7.64 -19.83
CA LYS A 436 -1.52 7.60 -20.95
C LYS A 436 -1.32 8.99 -21.55
N LYS A 437 -2.43 9.68 -21.89
CA LYS A 437 -2.38 11.01 -22.51
C LYS A 437 -1.65 12.04 -21.65
N VAL A 438 -1.89 12.05 -20.34
CA VAL A 438 -1.23 12.96 -19.39
C VAL A 438 0.27 12.65 -19.30
N MET A 439 0.64 11.37 -19.20
CA MET A 439 2.05 10.99 -19.06
C MET A 439 2.87 11.24 -20.33
N GLU A 440 2.30 11.00 -21.51
CA GLU A 440 2.93 11.33 -22.79
C GLU A 440 3.19 12.84 -22.90
N ALA A 441 2.24 13.68 -22.48
CA ALA A 441 2.40 15.13 -22.47
C ALA A 441 3.52 15.58 -21.50
N TRP A 442 3.59 15.02 -20.29
CA TRP A 442 4.65 15.32 -19.34
C TRP A 442 6.04 14.88 -19.82
N ALA A 443 6.15 13.68 -20.40
CA ALA A 443 7.42 13.19 -20.92
C ALA A 443 7.92 14.00 -22.13
N GLN A 444 7.00 14.45 -22.99
CA GLN A 444 7.34 15.32 -24.11
C GLN A 444 7.84 16.69 -23.62
N LYS A 445 7.23 17.21 -22.57
CA LYS A 445 7.56 18.54 -22.02
C LYS A 445 8.85 18.53 -21.21
N PHE A 446 9.07 17.51 -20.40
CA PHE A 446 10.19 17.42 -19.46
C PHE A 446 11.02 16.14 -19.67
N PRO A 447 11.65 15.96 -20.86
CA PRO A 447 12.36 14.72 -21.20
C PRO A 447 13.55 14.44 -20.28
N ASP A 448 14.14 15.47 -19.67
CA ASP A 448 15.26 15.32 -18.72
C ASP A 448 14.82 14.81 -17.34
N ASN A 449 13.56 15.04 -16.97
CA ASN A 449 13.01 14.64 -15.67
C ASN A 449 12.06 13.45 -15.76
N VAL A 450 11.32 13.28 -16.87
CA VAL A 450 10.27 12.26 -17.02
C VAL A 450 10.62 11.32 -18.16
N HIS A 451 10.86 10.05 -17.83
CA HIS A 451 11.14 8.97 -18.78
C HIS A 451 9.97 7.99 -18.81
N ILE A 452 9.48 7.68 -20.02
CA ILE A 452 8.52 6.58 -20.22
C ILE A 452 9.29 5.30 -20.50
N GLN A 453 9.21 4.33 -19.58
CA GLN A 453 9.81 3.01 -19.76
C GLN A 453 8.74 2.01 -20.21
N SER A 454 8.96 1.36 -21.37
CA SER A 454 8.12 0.23 -21.77
C SER A 454 8.43 -1.00 -20.91
N TYR A 455 7.37 -1.58 -20.32
CA TYR A 455 7.47 -2.85 -19.61
C TYR A 455 7.91 -4.00 -20.52
N GLU A 456 7.35 -4.05 -21.74
CA GLU A 456 7.64 -5.12 -22.71
C GLU A 456 9.09 -5.06 -23.17
N ALA A 457 9.61 -3.85 -23.48
CA ALA A 457 11.00 -3.68 -23.85
C ALA A 457 11.93 -4.12 -22.71
N LEU A 458 11.64 -3.69 -21.47
CA LEU A 458 12.42 -4.04 -20.29
C LEU A 458 12.41 -5.55 -20.01
N ALA A 459 11.25 -6.21 -20.16
CA ALA A 459 11.11 -7.65 -19.93
C ALA A 459 11.73 -8.50 -21.03
N THR A 460 11.75 -8.02 -22.28
CA THR A 460 12.25 -8.76 -23.45
C THR A 460 13.75 -8.55 -23.64
N ASN A 461 14.25 -7.33 -23.42
CA ASN A 461 15.64 -6.94 -23.67
C ASN A 461 16.28 -6.23 -22.47
N PRO A 462 16.31 -6.86 -21.28
CA PRO A 462 16.80 -6.21 -20.05
C PRO A 462 18.25 -5.73 -20.16
N THR A 463 19.11 -6.45 -20.88
CA THR A 463 20.52 -6.08 -21.09
C THR A 463 20.70 -4.78 -21.87
N GLN A 464 19.72 -4.35 -22.65
CA GLN A 464 19.74 -3.07 -23.37
C GLN A 464 18.99 -1.97 -22.60
N GLU A 465 17.89 -2.31 -21.95
CA GLU A 465 17.01 -1.32 -21.31
C GLU A 465 17.48 -0.91 -19.91
N VAL A 466 18.05 -1.85 -19.13
CA VAL A 466 18.54 -1.52 -17.78
C VAL A 466 19.69 -0.48 -17.80
N PRO A 467 20.69 -0.57 -18.69
CA PRO A 467 21.71 0.49 -18.81
C PRO A 467 21.13 1.87 -19.14
N LYS A 468 20.12 1.94 -20.03
CA LYS A 468 19.45 3.21 -20.36
C LYS A 468 18.72 3.79 -19.15
N LEU A 469 18.02 2.92 -18.41
CA LEU A 469 17.30 3.30 -17.20
C LEU A 469 18.25 3.85 -16.13
N LEU A 470 19.38 3.18 -15.88
CA LEU A 470 20.40 3.65 -14.95
C LEU A 470 21.01 4.97 -15.40
N SER A 471 21.35 5.11 -16.69
CA SER A 471 21.88 6.35 -17.27
C SER A 471 20.91 7.52 -17.09
N PHE A 472 19.61 7.33 -17.35
CA PHE A 472 18.59 8.34 -17.09
C PHE A 472 18.56 8.79 -15.63
N CYS A 473 18.80 7.85 -14.69
CA CYS A 473 18.88 8.15 -13.26
C CYS A 473 20.23 8.71 -12.81
N ASN A 474 21.16 9.02 -13.71
CA ASN A 474 22.55 9.43 -13.39
C ASN A 474 23.27 8.39 -12.52
N LEU A 475 23.02 7.10 -12.76
CA LEU A 475 23.65 5.98 -12.08
C LEU A 475 24.64 5.28 -13.01
N THR A 476 25.76 4.82 -12.46
CA THR A 476 26.72 4.01 -13.18
C THR A 476 26.17 2.61 -13.46
N TRP A 477 26.73 1.93 -14.44
CA TRP A 477 26.34 0.55 -14.72
C TRP A 477 26.83 -0.40 -13.61
N GLU A 478 25.91 -1.22 -13.11
CA GLU A 478 26.20 -2.35 -12.24
C GLU A 478 25.45 -3.59 -12.74
N GLU A 479 26.19 -4.68 -13.04
CA GLU A 479 25.63 -5.92 -13.60
C GLU A 479 24.57 -6.56 -12.69
N GLN A 480 24.70 -6.41 -11.38
CA GLN A 480 23.74 -6.93 -10.41
C GLN A 480 22.31 -6.43 -10.64
N CYS A 481 22.12 -5.25 -11.26
CA CYS A 481 20.80 -4.71 -11.59
C CYS A 481 20.02 -5.57 -12.59
N LEU A 482 20.68 -6.50 -13.32
CA LEU A 482 20.00 -7.49 -14.16
C LEU A 482 19.49 -8.70 -13.35
N HIS A 483 19.99 -8.93 -12.15
CA HIS A 483 19.74 -10.11 -11.32
C HIS A 483 18.75 -9.82 -10.19
N VAL A 484 17.55 -9.34 -10.55
CA VAL A 484 16.52 -8.93 -9.57
C VAL A 484 16.10 -10.05 -8.61
N GLU A 485 16.26 -11.31 -9.00
CA GLU A 485 16.00 -12.49 -8.18
C GLU A 485 16.94 -12.61 -6.98
N ARG A 486 18.13 -12.00 -7.07
CA ARG A 486 19.13 -11.98 -5.99
C ARG A 486 18.96 -10.81 -5.02
N ASN A 487 18.11 -9.86 -5.36
CA ASN A 487 17.81 -8.74 -4.48
C ASN A 487 16.98 -9.23 -3.28
N THR A 488 17.53 -9.18 -2.07
CA THR A 488 16.92 -9.69 -0.84
C THR A 488 16.05 -8.67 -0.11
N LEU A 489 15.98 -7.42 -0.58
CA LEU A 489 15.20 -6.37 0.07
C LEU A 489 13.71 -6.77 0.15
N PRO A 490 13.02 -6.43 1.25
CA PRO A 490 11.59 -6.66 1.39
C PRO A 490 10.79 -5.99 0.28
N VAL A 491 9.73 -6.64 -0.17
CA VAL A 491 8.81 -6.09 -1.19
C VAL A 491 7.43 -5.95 -0.59
N SER A 492 6.89 -4.74 -0.49
CA SER A 492 5.56 -4.48 0.10
C SER A 492 4.46 -4.24 -0.93
N THR A 493 4.41 -5.02 -2.01
CA THR A 493 3.41 -4.88 -3.09
C THR A 493 2.65 -6.16 -3.39
N ALA A 494 1.52 -6.05 -4.10
CA ALA A 494 0.73 -7.18 -4.57
C ALA A 494 1.48 -8.13 -5.55
N SER A 495 2.67 -7.71 -6.07
CA SER A 495 3.47 -8.48 -7.03
C SER A 495 4.60 -9.31 -6.41
N LYS A 496 4.59 -9.52 -5.09
CA LYS A 496 5.71 -10.08 -4.31
C LYS A 496 6.26 -11.43 -4.77
N VAL A 497 5.43 -12.32 -5.25
CA VAL A 497 5.87 -13.64 -5.73
C VAL A 497 6.59 -13.52 -7.07
N GLN A 498 6.07 -12.66 -7.96
CA GLN A 498 6.58 -12.51 -9.33
C GLN A 498 7.96 -11.83 -9.41
N VAL A 499 8.29 -10.98 -8.45
CA VAL A 499 9.56 -10.21 -8.46
C VAL A 499 10.72 -10.91 -7.75
N ARG A 500 10.52 -12.14 -7.27
CA ARG A 500 11.58 -13.02 -6.74
C ARG A 500 12.14 -13.96 -7.82
N GLU A 501 11.66 -13.85 -9.03
CA GLU A 501 12.14 -14.60 -10.18
C GLU A 501 12.95 -13.69 -11.09
N ALA A 502 13.83 -14.27 -11.91
CA ALA A 502 14.54 -13.55 -12.96
C ALA A 502 13.56 -12.84 -13.90
N ILE A 503 13.98 -11.73 -14.49
CA ILE A 503 13.18 -10.96 -15.45
C ILE A 503 12.69 -11.90 -16.56
N ASN A 504 11.38 -11.90 -16.82
CA ASN A 504 10.75 -12.79 -17.80
C ASN A 504 9.54 -12.15 -18.48
N THR A 505 9.10 -12.77 -19.58
CA THR A 505 8.03 -12.27 -20.46
C THR A 505 6.66 -12.92 -20.19
N ARG A 506 6.53 -13.78 -19.19
CA ARG A 506 5.29 -14.57 -18.93
C ARG A 506 4.03 -13.74 -18.69
N SER A 507 4.21 -12.48 -18.33
CA SER A 507 3.11 -11.57 -18.09
C SER A 507 2.63 -10.81 -19.34
N ILE A 508 3.38 -10.89 -20.46
CA ILE A 508 3.07 -10.20 -21.71
C ILE A 508 1.97 -10.97 -22.46
N GLY A 509 0.93 -10.26 -22.88
CA GLY A 509 -0.19 -10.83 -23.62
C GLY A 509 -1.11 -11.73 -22.79
N ARG A 510 -1.03 -11.66 -21.46
CA ARG A 510 -1.84 -12.50 -20.58
C ARG A 510 -3.34 -12.27 -20.73
N TRP A 511 -3.75 -11.07 -21.09
CA TRP A 511 -5.15 -10.73 -21.34
C TRP A 511 -5.80 -11.60 -22.43
N LYS A 512 -5.02 -12.11 -23.41
CA LYS A 512 -5.50 -12.96 -24.51
C LYS A 512 -6.17 -14.24 -24.02
N GLN A 513 -5.84 -14.69 -22.82
CA GLN A 513 -6.40 -15.88 -22.20
C GLN A 513 -7.90 -15.73 -21.87
N TYR A 514 -8.40 -14.48 -21.77
CA TYR A 514 -9.81 -14.19 -21.50
C TYR A 514 -10.66 -14.02 -22.76
N GLY A 515 -10.07 -14.10 -23.95
CA GLY A 515 -10.80 -14.12 -25.23
C GLY A 515 -11.87 -13.04 -25.36
N ASP A 516 -13.06 -13.44 -25.75
CA ASP A 516 -14.20 -12.55 -26.00
C ASP A 516 -14.72 -11.81 -24.76
N GLN A 517 -14.39 -12.27 -23.55
CA GLN A 517 -14.75 -11.60 -22.31
C GLN A 517 -14.19 -10.17 -22.22
N THR A 518 -13.13 -9.88 -22.99
CA THR A 518 -12.49 -8.56 -23.04
C THR A 518 -12.85 -7.74 -24.29
N ALA A 519 -13.81 -8.18 -25.11
CA ALA A 519 -14.15 -7.56 -26.41
C ALA A 519 -14.55 -6.07 -26.28
N SER A 520 -15.33 -5.70 -25.24
CA SER A 520 -15.70 -4.31 -25.00
C SER A 520 -14.49 -3.42 -24.70
N LEU A 521 -13.53 -3.93 -23.93
CA LEU A 521 -12.28 -3.24 -23.64
C LEU A 521 -11.39 -3.14 -24.89
N GLN A 522 -11.28 -4.21 -25.70
CA GLN A 522 -10.52 -4.19 -26.96
C GLN A 522 -11.03 -3.09 -27.87
N LYS A 523 -12.36 -3.00 -28.06
CA LYS A 523 -12.99 -1.92 -28.84
C LYS A 523 -12.69 -0.53 -28.27
N LEU A 524 -12.77 -0.37 -26.96
CA LEU A 524 -12.50 0.90 -26.27
C LEU A 524 -11.05 1.37 -26.47
N LEU A 525 -10.11 0.45 -26.46
CA LEU A 525 -8.67 0.73 -26.56
C LEU A 525 -8.13 0.72 -28.00
N GLY A 526 -8.99 0.48 -28.99
CA GLY A 526 -8.59 0.44 -30.40
C GLY A 526 -7.77 -0.81 -30.80
N HIS A 527 -7.89 -1.89 -30.03
CA HIS A 527 -7.35 -3.21 -30.35
C HIS A 527 -8.39 -4.02 -31.15
N CYS A 528 -8.69 -3.62 -32.40
CA CYS A 528 -9.56 -4.38 -33.31
C CYS A 528 -8.73 -5.03 -34.40
#